data_44561eb705a4e9e6c2e4d8454d0f7670
#
_entry.id   44561eb705a4e9e6c2e4d8454d0f7670
#
_cell.length_a   1.000
_cell.length_b   1.000
_cell.length_c   1.000
_cell.angle_alpha   90.00
_cell.angle_beta   90.00
_cell.angle_gamma   90.00
#
_symmetry.space_group_name_H-M   'P 1'
#
loop_
_entity.id
_entity.type
_entity.pdbx_description
1 polymer ?
#
loop_
_entity_poly.entity_id
_entity_poly.type
_entity_poly.pdbx_seq_one_letter_code
_entity_poly.pdbx_strand_id
1 'polypeptide(L)'
;MTPIVNNAMTLYVSNVRGRKFNTSYPFEARIQGVDDLARAAQYDHVCAQYGDAKNRAGETIKAHRGIKDFMQADCAAMDCDNSQPDPIQPDLSPDEWKTPDDVAAAFPGVAFYAVPSRNHMREKDGLPARPKYHYYFPLKHTVKNADSWAALKKGMREHFPAFDENAIDAAR
;
A
#
# COMPACT_ATOMS: atom_id res chain seq x y z
N MET A 1 -16.33 9.11 -26.49
CA MET A 1 -15.01 9.39 -25.89
C MET A 1 -15.00 8.75 -24.52
N THR A 2 -14.23 7.69 -24.33
CA THR A 2 -13.99 7.12 -22.99
C THR A 2 -13.20 8.16 -22.20
N PRO A 3 -13.62 8.56 -21.00
CA PRO A 3 -12.84 9.50 -20.20
C PRO A 3 -11.47 8.89 -19.95
N ILE A 4 -10.40 9.63 -20.25
CA ILE A 4 -9.05 9.26 -19.87
C ILE A 4 -9.02 9.36 -18.34
N VAL A 5 -9.17 8.23 -17.67
CA VAL A 5 -8.97 8.15 -16.23
C VAL A 5 -7.49 8.39 -16.01
N ASN A 6 -7.15 9.51 -15.39
CA ASN A 6 -5.77 9.81 -15.04
C ASN A 6 -5.38 8.89 -13.87
N ASN A 7 -4.81 7.73 -14.18
CA ASN A 7 -4.35 6.75 -13.21
C ASN A 7 -2.95 7.08 -12.66
N ALA A 8 -2.48 8.31 -12.88
CA ALA A 8 -1.18 8.73 -12.41
C ALA A 8 -1.19 8.92 -10.90
N MET A 9 -0.15 8.42 -10.23
CA MET A 9 0.07 8.55 -8.80
C MET A 9 1.57 8.72 -8.50
N THR A 10 1.89 9.02 -7.26
CA THR A 10 3.27 9.18 -6.81
C THR A 10 3.59 8.15 -5.73
N LEU A 11 4.67 7.39 -5.91
CA LEU A 11 5.27 6.60 -4.85
C LEU A 11 6.54 7.28 -4.35
N TYR A 12 6.80 7.15 -3.07
CA TYR A 12 8.03 7.63 -2.45
C TYR A 12 8.89 6.42 -2.13
N VAL A 13 10.07 6.37 -2.72
CA VAL A 13 10.93 5.18 -2.71
C VAL A 13 12.23 5.45 -1.94
N SER A 14 12.81 4.38 -1.44
CA SER A 14 14.16 4.40 -0.87
C SER A 14 15.18 3.88 -1.89
N ASN A 15 16.45 3.87 -1.52
CA ASN A 15 17.53 3.23 -2.28
C ASN A 15 17.84 1.81 -1.81
N VAL A 16 16.99 1.23 -0.96
CA VAL A 16 17.17 -0.10 -0.40
C VAL A 16 16.02 -1.03 -0.80
N ARG A 17 16.25 -2.34 -0.70
CA ARG A 17 15.29 -3.37 -1.07
C ARG A 17 15.06 -4.31 0.10
N GLY A 18 13.82 -4.37 0.60
CA GLY A 18 13.41 -5.31 1.63
C GLY A 18 14.09 -5.10 2.99
N ARG A 19 14.44 -3.89 3.31
CA ARG A 19 15.03 -3.56 4.60
C ARG A 19 13.94 -3.51 5.66
N LYS A 20 13.95 -4.50 6.54
CA LYS A 20 13.10 -4.47 7.74
C LYS A 20 13.39 -3.18 8.52
N PHE A 21 12.37 -2.47 8.94
CA PHE A 21 12.47 -1.20 9.67
C PHE A 21 13.01 -0.01 8.86
N ASN A 22 12.94 -0.04 7.52
CA ASN A 22 13.20 1.16 6.74
C ASN A 22 12.15 2.24 7.06
N THR A 23 12.61 3.46 7.34
CA THR A 23 11.75 4.61 7.65
C THR A 23 12.04 5.82 6.78
N SER A 24 12.96 5.73 5.80
CA SER A 24 13.37 6.86 4.95
C SER A 24 13.05 6.58 3.49
N TYR A 25 12.26 7.48 2.86
CA TYR A 25 11.77 7.34 1.48
C TYR A 25 11.93 8.67 0.71
N PRO A 26 13.15 9.12 0.47
CA PRO A 26 13.43 10.49 0.01
C PRO A 26 13.27 10.69 -1.50
N PHE A 27 13.05 9.63 -2.28
CA PHE A 27 12.99 9.75 -3.74
C PHE A 27 11.55 9.63 -4.24
N GLU A 28 11.15 10.54 -5.11
CA GLU A 28 9.84 10.55 -5.74
C GLU A 28 9.86 9.74 -7.03
N ALA A 29 8.88 8.86 -7.20
CA ALA A 29 8.66 8.10 -8.42
C ALA A 29 7.24 8.37 -8.94
N ARG A 30 7.14 9.08 -10.08
CA ARG A 30 5.86 9.30 -10.75
C ARG A 30 5.46 8.06 -11.51
N ILE A 31 4.28 7.53 -11.21
CA ILE A 31 3.70 6.33 -11.82
C ILE A 31 2.63 6.75 -12.82
N GLN A 32 2.85 6.45 -14.08
CA GLN A 32 1.90 6.70 -15.17
C GLN A 32 1.40 5.40 -15.81
N GLY A 33 2.02 4.27 -15.47
CA GLY A 33 1.68 2.96 -15.99
C GLY A 33 2.37 1.83 -15.24
N VAL A 34 2.12 0.61 -15.70
CA VAL A 34 2.63 -0.62 -15.06
C VAL A 34 4.15 -0.71 -15.04
N ASP A 35 4.84 -0.20 -16.06
CA ASP A 35 6.30 -0.24 -16.13
C ASP A 35 6.96 0.70 -15.11
N ASP A 36 6.37 1.87 -14.86
CA ASP A 36 6.83 2.78 -13.82
C ASP A 36 6.65 2.14 -12.44
N LEU A 37 5.49 1.54 -12.21
CA LEU A 37 5.20 0.83 -10.97
C LEU A 37 6.14 -0.36 -10.77
N ALA A 38 6.40 -1.15 -11.80
CA ALA A 38 7.32 -2.28 -11.74
C ALA A 38 8.75 -1.85 -11.38
N ARG A 39 9.21 -0.69 -11.87
CA ARG A 39 10.51 -0.12 -11.48
C ARG A 39 10.52 0.36 -10.03
N ALA A 40 9.51 1.12 -9.60
CA ALA A 40 9.42 1.65 -8.25
C ALA A 40 9.27 0.53 -7.21
N ALA A 41 8.46 -0.49 -7.49
CA ALA A 41 8.19 -1.61 -6.60
C ALA A 41 9.40 -2.54 -6.35
N GLN A 42 10.50 -2.37 -7.08
CA GLN A 42 11.75 -3.07 -6.78
C GLN A 42 12.42 -2.57 -5.49
N TYR A 43 12.10 -1.36 -5.05
CA TYR A 43 12.63 -0.74 -3.83
C TYR A 43 11.56 -0.70 -2.74
N ASP A 44 12.00 -0.53 -1.50
CA ASP A 44 11.07 -0.22 -0.42
C ASP A 44 10.41 1.13 -0.71
N HIS A 45 9.09 1.19 -0.64
CA HIS A 45 8.33 2.37 -1.02
C HIS A 45 7.06 2.55 -0.17
N VAL A 46 6.52 3.75 -0.22
CA VAL A 46 5.27 4.15 0.44
C VAL A 46 4.45 5.05 -0.50
N CYS A 47 3.16 5.20 -0.21
CA CYS A 47 2.25 6.03 -1.00
C CYS A 47 2.12 7.47 -0.49
N ALA A 48 2.69 7.78 0.67
CA ALA A 48 2.62 9.12 1.23
C ALA A 48 3.98 9.81 1.22
N GLN A 49 3.96 11.12 1.02
CA GLN A 49 5.10 11.99 1.24
C GLN A 49 5.23 12.28 2.72
N TYR A 50 6.45 12.23 3.20
CA TYR A 50 6.78 12.54 4.59
C TYR A 50 7.84 13.63 4.66
N GLY A 51 7.77 14.45 5.71
CA GLY A 51 8.80 15.43 6.05
C GLY A 51 10.03 14.79 6.70
N ASP A 52 11.04 15.61 6.92
CA ASP A 52 12.27 15.20 7.63
C ASP A 52 11.99 15.14 9.14
N ALA A 53 12.62 14.20 9.83
CA ALA A 53 12.57 14.08 11.28
C ALA A 53 13.97 14.06 11.91
N LYS A 54 14.04 14.23 13.21
CA LYS A 54 15.27 14.04 14.01
C LYS A 54 15.18 12.73 14.78
N ASN A 55 16.25 11.94 14.74
CA ASN A 55 16.38 10.78 15.62
C ASN A 55 16.82 11.22 17.04
N ARG A 56 16.93 10.27 17.97
CA ARG A 56 17.35 10.55 19.36
C ARG A 56 18.76 11.14 19.47
N ALA A 57 19.63 10.90 18.49
CA ALA A 57 20.98 11.46 18.42
C ALA A 57 21.02 12.85 17.75
N GLY A 58 19.87 13.41 17.35
CA GLY A 58 19.79 14.71 16.68
C GLY A 58 20.07 14.67 15.18
N GLU A 59 20.34 13.50 14.59
CA GLU A 59 20.59 13.34 13.16
C GLU A 59 19.31 13.45 12.37
N THR A 60 19.37 14.04 11.18
CA THR A 60 18.22 14.18 10.28
C THR A 60 17.96 12.87 9.52
N ILE A 61 16.75 12.32 9.66
CA ILE A 61 16.22 11.27 8.81
C ILE A 61 15.38 11.94 7.73
N LYS A 62 15.79 11.79 6.47
CA LYS A 62 15.09 12.36 5.32
C LYS A 62 13.80 11.61 5.01
N ALA A 63 12.73 12.36 4.75
CA ALA A 63 11.41 11.82 4.40
C ALA A 63 11.02 10.67 5.34
N HIS A 64 10.99 10.95 6.64
CA HIS A 64 10.81 9.96 7.69
C HIS A 64 9.36 9.47 7.76
N ARG A 65 9.15 8.18 7.53
CA ARG A 65 7.84 7.54 7.63
C ARG A 65 7.32 7.54 9.06
N GLY A 66 6.51 8.52 9.37
CA GLY A 66 5.85 8.67 10.65
C GLY A 66 4.56 9.47 10.51
N ILE A 67 3.54 9.16 11.32
CA ILE A 67 2.23 9.85 11.26
C ILE A 67 2.40 11.37 11.42
N LYS A 68 3.30 11.79 12.31
CA LYS A 68 3.57 13.22 12.58
C LYS A 68 4.26 13.93 11.42
N ASP A 69 4.95 13.17 10.57
CA ASP A 69 5.75 13.69 9.47
C ASP A 69 4.99 13.57 8.13
N PHE A 70 3.76 13.08 8.15
CA PHE A 70 2.88 12.99 6.97
C PHE A 70 2.66 14.37 6.37
N MET A 71 2.86 14.48 5.06
CA MET A 71 2.61 15.71 4.30
C MET A 71 1.42 15.58 3.36
N GLN A 72 1.41 14.57 2.51
CA GLN A 72 0.35 14.34 1.54
C GLN A 72 0.43 12.94 0.91
N ALA A 73 -0.70 12.54 0.28
CA ALA A 73 -0.77 11.34 -0.55
C ALA A 73 -1.72 11.55 -1.74
N ASP A 74 -1.35 11.08 -2.92
CA ASP A 74 -2.19 11.01 -4.12
C ASP A 74 -2.54 9.56 -4.50
N CYS A 75 -2.26 8.63 -3.59
CA CYS A 75 -2.52 7.21 -3.74
C CYS A 75 -2.89 6.60 -2.38
N ALA A 76 -3.79 5.62 -2.37
CA ALA A 76 -4.02 4.76 -1.23
C ALA A 76 -3.48 3.35 -1.52
N ALA A 77 -2.60 2.85 -0.64
CA ALA A 77 -2.13 1.46 -0.71
C ALA A 77 -2.92 0.59 0.26
N MET A 78 -3.36 -0.56 -0.22
CA MET A 78 -4.03 -1.59 0.57
C MET A 78 -3.36 -2.94 0.34
N ASP A 79 -3.21 -3.72 1.38
CA ASP A 79 -2.64 -5.06 1.30
C ASP A 79 -3.76 -6.11 1.41
N CYS A 80 -3.63 -7.22 0.68
CA CYS A 80 -4.48 -8.39 0.82
C CYS A 80 -3.59 -9.64 0.86
N ASP A 81 -3.40 -10.18 2.03
CA ASP A 81 -2.53 -11.33 2.26
C ASP A 81 -3.31 -12.66 2.24
N ASN A 82 -4.63 -12.63 2.08
CA ASN A 82 -5.50 -13.81 2.13
C ASN A 82 -5.26 -14.66 3.39
N SER A 83 -5.07 -14.00 4.52
CA SER A 83 -4.88 -14.62 5.82
C SER A 83 -6.09 -14.41 6.73
N GLN A 84 -6.39 -15.41 7.56
CA GLN A 84 -7.40 -15.26 8.58
C GLN A 84 -6.90 -14.30 9.67
N PRO A 85 -7.62 -13.19 9.92
CA PRO A 85 -7.21 -12.23 10.94
C PRO A 85 -7.41 -12.75 12.37
N ASP A 86 -8.35 -13.66 12.58
CA ASP A 86 -8.62 -14.27 13.88
C ASP A 86 -7.84 -15.58 14.04
N PRO A 87 -6.82 -15.64 14.92
CA PRO A 87 -6.00 -16.84 15.11
C PRO A 87 -6.74 -18.03 15.71
N ILE A 88 -7.97 -17.85 16.20
CA ILE A 88 -8.81 -18.91 16.76
C ILE A 88 -9.58 -19.64 15.65
N GLN A 89 -9.83 -18.97 14.52
CA GLN A 89 -10.53 -19.54 13.39
C GLN A 89 -9.57 -20.31 12.47
N PRO A 90 -10.07 -21.34 11.75
CA PRO A 90 -9.29 -22.02 10.73
C PRO A 90 -8.88 -21.01 9.65
N ASP A 91 -7.70 -21.23 9.08
CA ASP A 91 -7.20 -20.40 8.00
C ASP A 91 -8.09 -20.49 6.75
N LEU A 92 -8.06 -19.46 5.90
CA LEU A 92 -8.87 -19.42 4.68
C LEU A 92 -8.50 -20.55 3.73
N SER A 93 -9.51 -21.23 3.19
CA SER A 93 -9.34 -22.20 2.11
C SER A 93 -9.11 -21.51 0.76
N PRO A 94 -8.51 -22.21 -0.24
CA PRO A 94 -8.20 -21.59 -1.53
C PRO A 94 -9.37 -20.97 -2.28
N ASP A 95 -10.59 -21.46 -2.09
CA ASP A 95 -11.83 -20.92 -2.68
C ASP A 95 -12.33 -19.64 -1.98
N GLU A 96 -11.82 -19.35 -0.79
CA GLU A 96 -12.11 -18.11 -0.06
C GLU A 96 -11.12 -16.98 -0.40
N TRP A 97 -9.98 -17.30 -1.01
CA TRP A 97 -8.94 -16.32 -1.35
C TRP A 97 -9.45 -15.27 -2.33
N LYS A 98 -9.11 -14.03 -2.06
CA LYS A 98 -9.47 -12.88 -2.88
C LYS A 98 -8.40 -12.59 -3.94
N THR A 99 -8.88 -12.26 -5.12
CA THR A 99 -8.09 -11.96 -6.31
C THR A 99 -8.26 -10.49 -6.73
N PRO A 100 -7.48 -9.98 -7.70
CA PRO A 100 -7.74 -8.67 -8.28
C PRO A 100 -9.13 -8.51 -8.90
N ASP A 101 -9.76 -9.61 -9.40
CA ASP A 101 -11.10 -9.56 -9.95
C ASP A 101 -12.15 -9.32 -8.85
N ASP A 102 -11.96 -9.89 -7.66
CA ASP A 102 -12.83 -9.62 -6.50
C ASP A 102 -12.76 -8.14 -6.09
N VAL A 103 -11.55 -7.55 -6.12
CA VAL A 103 -11.37 -6.12 -5.84
C VAL A 103 -12.03 -5.28 -6.92
N ALA A 104 -11.88 -5.63 -8.21
CA ALA A 104 -12.55 -4.93 -9.31
C ALA A 104 -14.07 -4.98 -9.20
N ALA A 105 -14.62 -6.10 -8.75
CA ALA A 105 -16.06 -6.27 -8.52
C ALA A 105 -16.54 -5.44 -7.32
N ALA A 106 -15.74 -5.34 -6.26
CA ALA A 106 -16.05 -4.55 -5.07
C ALA A 106 -15.96 -3.03 -5.33
N PHE A 107 -15.06 -2.58 -6.23
CA PHE A 107 -14.84 -1.17 -6.55
C PHE A 107 -15.13 -0.87 -8.04
N PRO A 108 -16.38 -1.01 -8.51
CA PRO A 108 -16.72 -0.87 -9.91
C PRO A 108 -16.42 0.55 -10.42
N GLY A 109 -15.68 0.63 -11.54
CA GLY A 109 -15.27 1.89 -12.15
C GLY A 109 -14.14 2.64 -11.44
N VAL A 110 -13.57 2.08 -10.37
CA VAL A 110 -12.39 2.63 -9.69
C VAL A 110 -11.14 1.99 -10.30
N ALA A 111 -10.21 2.83 -10.74
CA ALA A 111 -8.93 2.37 -11.25
C ALA A 111 -7.98 1.99 -10.09
N PHE A 112 -7.25 0.90 -10.25
CA PHE A 112 -6.19 0.50 -9.33
C PHE A 112 -5.12 -0.31 -10.06
N TYR A 113 -3.96 -0.43 -9.42
CA TYR A 113 -2.92 -1.38 -9.80
C TYR A 113 -2.86 -2.49 -8.75
N ALA A 114 -2.73 -3.74 -9.20
CA ALA A 114 -2.49 -4.89 -8.34
C ALA A 114 -1.06 -5.42 -8.60
N VAL A 115 -0.27 -5.56 -7.54
CA VAL A 115 1.11 -6.06 -7.63
C VAL A 115 1.24 -7.27 -6.71
N PRO A 116 1.68 -8.43 -7.21
CA PRO A 116 2.02 -9.55 -6.34
C PRO A 116 3.06 -9.13 -5.31
N SER A 117 2.81 -9.43 -4.04
CA SER A 117 3.77 -9.13 -2.98
C SER A 117 5.00 -10.03 -3.10
N ARG A 118 6.09 -9.68 -2.41
CA ARG A 118 7.31 -10.51 -2.37
C ARG A 118 7.07 -11.94 -1.90
N ASN A 119 6.06 -12.13 -1.05
CA ASN A 119 5.67 -13.44 -0.50
C ASN A 119 4.48 -14.07 -1.24
N HIS A 120 4.13 -13.55 -2.42
CA HIS A 120 3.07 -14.13 -3.25
C HIS A 120 3.40 -15.58 -3.61
N MET A 121 2.44 -16.49 -3.37
CA MET A 121 2.57 -17.94 -3.60
C MET A 121 3.83 -18.56 -2.95
N ARG A 122 4.18 -18.07 -1.75
CA ARG A 122 5.27 -18.63 -0.95
C ARG A 122 4.78 -19.01 0.45
N GLU A 123 5.25 -20.13 0.94
CA GLU A 123 5.08 -20.49 2.35
C GLU A 123 5.82 -19.48 3.24
N LYS A 124 5.19 -19.09 4.32
CA LYS A 124 5.79 -18.15 5.28
C LYS A 124 5.18 -18.36 6.66
N ASP A 125 6.05 -18.38 7.67
CA ASP A 125 5.66 -18.47 9.09
C ASP A 125 4.73 -19.67 9.40
N GLY A 126 4.96 -20.81 8.72
CA GLY A 126 4.15 -22.03 8.86
C GLY A 126 2.81 -22.00 8.14
N LEU A 127 2.49 -20.93 7.42
CA LEU A 127 1.29 -20.79 6.61
C LEU A 127 1.55 -21.23 5.18
N PRO A 128 0.57 -21.92 4.52
CA PRO A 128 0.72 -22.39 3.14
C PRO A 128 0.90 -21.24 2.14
N ALA A 129 1.49 -21.58 1.00
CA ALA A 129 1.61 -20.66 -0.14
C ALA A 129 0.22 -20.18 -0.56
N ARG A 130 0.05 -18.86 -0.66
CA ARG A 130 -1.22 -18.22 -1.02
C ARG A 130 -1.01 -16.95 -1.84
N PRO A 131 -2.02 -16.49 -2.59
CA PRO A 131 -1.95 -15.20 -3.29
C PRO A 131 -1.86 -14.05 -2.28
N LYS A 132 -0.92 -13.13 -2.51
CA LYS A 132 -0.72 -11.93 -1.71
C LYS A 132 -0.47 -10.76 -2.63
N TYR A 133 -1.23 -9.67 -2.44
CA TYR A 133 -1.20 -8.52 -3.32
C TYR A 133 -1.09 -7.22 -2.55
N HIS A 134 -0.39 -6.26 -3.15
CA HIS A 134 -0.50 -4.84 -2.84
C HIS A 134 -1.37 -4.18 -3.90
N TYR A 135 -2.36 -3.42 -3.46
CA TYR A 135 -3.25 -2.66 -4.32
C TYR A 135 -2.98 -1.17 -4.16
N TYR A 136 -2.83 -0.47 -5.27
CA TYR A 136 -2.58 0.96 -5.29
C TYR A 136 -3.74 1.64 -6.00
N PHE A 137 -4.45 2.52 -5.30
CA PHE A 137 -5.58 3.27 -5.79
C PHE A 137 -5.17 4.72 -6.01
N PRO A 138 -4.95 5.17 -7.28
CA PRO A 138 -4.72 6.58 -7.56
C PRO A 138 -5.91 7.42 -7.11
N LEU A 139 -5.64 8.52 -6.41
CA LEU A 139 -6.67 9.41 -5.90
C LEU A 139 -6.89 10.59 -6.87
N LYS A 140 -8.15 10.97 -7.06
CA LYS A 140 -8.51 12.14 -7.88
C LYS A 140 -7.94 13.44 -7.29
N HIS A 141 -7.85 13.51 -5.97
CA HIS A 141 -7.36 14.67 -5.24
C HIS A 141 -6.32 14.24 -4.22
N THR A 142 -5.25 15.01 -4.11
CA THR A 142 -4.22 14.81 -3.08
C THR A 142 -4.82 15.04 -1.69
N VAL A 143 -4.64 14.08 -0.80
CA VAL A 143 -5.02 14.19 0.61
C VAL A 143 -3.84 14.77 1.39
N LYS A 144 -4.06 15.85 2.14
CA LYS A 144 -3.02 16.59 2.89
C LYS A 144 -3.13 16.44 4.42
N ASN A 145 -3.99 15.56 4.88
CA ASN A 145 -4.21 15.31 6.30
C ASN A 145 -4.10 13.82 6.60
N ALA A 146 -3.28 13.47 7.58
CA ALA A 146 -3.01 12.08 7.95
C ALA A 146 -4.27 11.32 8.39
N ASP A 147 -5.11 11.96 9.21
CA ASP A 147 -6.34 11.33 9.72
C ASP A 147 -7.35 11.10 8.59
N SER A 148 -7.46 12.07 7.66
CA SER A 148 -8.34 11.93 6.48
C SER A 148 -7.87 10.79 5.56
N TRP A 149 -6.55 10.62 5.39
CA TRP A 149 -6.00 9.53 4.59
C TRP A 149 -6.19 8.17 5.28
N ALA A 150 -5.98 8.09 6.59
CA ALA A 150 -6.26 6.89 7.38
C ALA A 150 -7.76 6.55 7.35
N ALA A 151 -8.65 7.54 7.48
CA ALA A 151 -10.10 7.34 7.40
C ALA A 151 -10.54 6.83 6.02
N LEU A 152 -9.95 7.33 4.92
CA LEU A 152 -10.18 6.82 3.58
C LEU A 152 -9.84 5.31 3.49
N LYS A 153 -8.66 4.92 3.93
CA LYS A 153 -8.22 3.51 3.91
C LYS A 153 -9.08 2.62 4.82
N LYS A 154 -9.48 3.15 5.98
CA LYS A 154 -10.43 2.46 6.86
C LYS A 154 -11.77 2.21 6.15
N GLY A 155 -12.34 3.22 5.49
CA GLY A 155 -13.56 3.05 4.69
C GLY A 155 -13.41 2.03 3.55
N MET A 156 -12.25 2.00 2.88
CA MET A 156 -11.96 0.99 1.86
C MET A 156 -11.93 -0.42 2.46
N ARG A 157 -11.35 -0.61 3.63
CA ARG A 157 -11.35 -1.90 4.33
C ARG A 157 -12.74 -2.30 4.83
N GLU A 158 -13.53 -1.37 5.35
CA GLU A 158 -14.91 -1.63 5.74
C GLU A 158 -15.76 -2.09 4.54
N HIS A 159 -15.49 -1.54 3.35
CA HIS A 159 -16.15 -1.93 2.12
C HIS A 159 -15.64 -3.28 1.57
N PHE A 160 -14.35 -3.58 1.72
CA PHE A 160 -13.72 -4.84 1.32
C PHE A 160 -12.90 -5.40 2.47
N PRO A 161 -13.50 -6.19 3.39
CA PRO A 161 -12.88 -6.66 4.63
C PRO A 161 -11.66 -7.56 4.48
N ALA A 162 -11.39 -8.06 3.27
CA ALA A 162 -10.18 -8.83 2.96
C ALA A 162 -8.90 -7.98 2.90
N PHE A 163 -9.00 -6.64 2.93
CA PHE A 163 -7.83 -5.79 3.10
C PHE A 163 -7.31 -5.83 4.54
N ASP A 164 -5.98 -5.89 4.66
CA ASP A 164 -5.31 -5.98 5.96
C ASP A 164 -5.52 -4.74 6.82
N GLU A 165 -5.81 -4.95 8.09
CA GLU A 165 -5.95 -3.87 9.07
C GLU A 165 -4.66 -3.07 9.27
N ASN A 166 -3.51 -3.74 9.17
CA ASN A 166 -2.20 -3.11 9.32
C ASN A 166 -1.87 -2.08 8.22
N ALA A 167 -2.61 -2.06 7.10
CA ALA A 167 -2.40 -1.12 6.00
C ALA A 167 -3.07 0.26 6.22
N ILE A 168 -3.89 0.42 7.27
CA ILE A 168 -4.79 1.56 7.42
C ILE A 168 -4.11 2.82 7.94
N ASP A 169 -3.11 2.72 8.81
CA ASP A 169 -2.53 3.90 9.43
C ASP A 169 -1.76 4.81 8.44
N ALA A 170 -1.55 6.09 8.83
CA ALA A 170 -0.91 7.08 7.97
C ALA A 170 0.62 6.92 7.87
N ALA A 171 1.20 5.92 8.51
CA ALA A 171 2.62 5.56 8.41
C ALA A 171 2.83 4.29 7.56
N ARG A 172 1.82 3.89 6.76
CA ARG A 172 1.86 2.69 5.93
C ARG A 172 1.54 2.98 4.48
#